data_7d82b952e01ea594461d21ceac9a4209
#
_entry.id   7d82b952e01ea594461d21ceac9a4209
#
_cell.length_a   1.000
_cell.length_b   1.000
_cell.length_c   1.000
_cell.angle_alpha   90.00
_cell.angle_beta   90.00
_cell.angle_gamma   90.00
#
_symmetry.space_group_name_H-M   'P 1'
#
loop_
_entity.id
_entity.type
_entity.pdbx_description
1 polymer ?
#
loop_
_entity_poly.entity_id
_entity_poly.type
_entity_poly.pdbx_seq_one_letter_code
_entity_poly.pdbx_strand_id
1 'polypeptide(L)'
;MTAENEIRRRIKKRGAITFAEFMELALYWPGGGYYAKQDNPIGTSGDFYTSPLSHPAFGSLISLQLFQMWILMGKPESFTVVELGAGNGLLCRDLILSLIHI
;
A
#
# COMPACT_ATOMS: atom_id res chain seq x y z
N MET A 1 17.02 15.16 13.42
CA MET A 1 17.96 14.95 12.28
C MET A 1 17.16 14.41 11.10
N THR A 2 17.24 15.08 9.97
CA THR A 2 16.54 14.66 8.77
C THR A 2 17.20 13.45 8.10
N ALA A 3 16.48 12.75 7.22
CA ALA A 3 17.02 11.64 6.43
C ALA A 3 18.25 12.10 5.61
N GLU A 4 18.15 13.28 4.97
CA GLU A 4 19.28 13.86 4.21
C GLU A 4 20.51 14.08 5.08
N ASN A 5 20.34 14.67 6.27
CA ASN A 5 21.46 14.91 7.19
C ASN A 5 22.12 13.60 7.63
N GLU A 6 21.34 12.57 7.89
CA GLU A 6 21.87 11.25 8.25
C GLU A 6 22.63 10.60 7.09
N ILE A 7 22.10 10.67 5.87
CA ILE A 7 22.79 10.19 4.67
C ILE A 7 24.14 10.89 4.50
N ARG A 8 24.16 12.22 4.56
CA ARG A 8 25.37 13.03 4.44
C ARG A 8 26.38 12.68 5.54
N ARG A 9 25.91 12.49 6.78
CA ARG A 9 26.74 12.11 7.91
C ARG A 9 27.44 10.76 7.69
N ARG A 10 26.68 9.75 7.20
CA ARG A 10 27.23 8.42 6.92
C ARG A 10 28.28 8.45 5.81
N ILE A 11 27.99 9.16 4.73
CA ILE A 11 28.91 9.32 3.61
C ILE A 11 30.21 10.01 4.08
N LYS A 12 30.08 11.07 4.87
CA LYS A 12 31.26 11.79 5.41
C LYS A 12 32.11 10.93 6.33
N LYS A 13 31.44 10.03 7.11
CA LYS A 13 32.15 9.19 8.11
C LYS A 13 32.81 7.95 7.49
N ARG A 14 32.15 7.32 6.54
CA ARG A 14 32.52 5.99 6.01
C ARG A 14 32.84 5.95 4.51
N GLY A 15 32.67 7.07 3.82
CA GLY A 15 32.74 7.12 2.36
C GLY A 15 31.41 6.71 1.71
N ALA A 16 31.48 6.10 0.53
CA ALA A 16 30.28 5.68 -0.20
C ALA A 16 29.42 4.72 0.63
N ILE A 17 28.13 4.87 0.52
CA ILE A 17 27.13 3.93 1.06
C ILE A 17 26.50 3.14 -0.08
N THR A 18 25.92 1.96 0.21
CA THR A 18 25.22 1.17 -0.78
C THR A 18 23.89 1.82 -1.18
N PHE A 19 23.39 1.49 -2.37
CA PHE A 19 22.08 1.94 -2.80
C PHE A 19 20.96 1.45 -1.86
N ALA A 20 21.08 0.21 -1.36
CA ALA A 20 20.13 -0.34 -0.40
C ALA A 20 20.09 0.51 0.90
N GLU A 21 21.25 0.87 1.44
CA GLU A 21 21.33 1.72 2.63
C GLU A 21 20.75 3.13 2.35
N PHE A 22 21.06 3.69 1.18
CA PHE A 22 20.47 4.97 0.76
C PHE A 22 18.94 4.90 0.72
N MET A 23 18.36 3.86 0.09
CA MET A 23 16.92 3.68 -0.03
C MET A 23 16.26 3.49 1.34
N GLU A 24 16.86 2.71 2.22
CA GLU A 24 16.35 2.52 3.57
C GLU A 24 16.26 3.85 4.34
N LEU A 25 17.31 4.65 4.28
CA LEU A 25 17.35 5.95 4.95
C LEU A 25 16.36 6.94 4.31
N ALA A 26 16.34 7.00 2.99
CA ALA A 26 15.45 7.92 2.27
C ALA A 26 13.97 7.61 2.49
N LEU A 27 13.61 6.35 2.59
CA LEU A 27 12.22 5.92 2.73
C LEU A 27 11.75 5.84 4.18
N TYR A 28 12.59 5.31 5.08
CA TYR A 28 12.12 4.88 6.40
C TYR A 28 12.80 5.58 7.58
N TRP A 29 13.72 6.51 7.35
CA TRP A 29 14.37 7.21 8.48
C TRP A 29 13.34 7.95 9.35
N PRO A 30 13.31 7.71 10.67
CA PRO A 30 12.28 8.30 11.54
C PRO A 30 12.20 9.83 11.50
N GLY A 31 13.32 10.50 11.24
CA GLY A 31 13.42 11.96 11.18
C GLY A 31 13.06 12.56 9.82
N GLY A 32 12.26 11.90 8.98
CA GLY A 32 11.78 12.48 7.72
C GLY A 32 12.04 11.63 6.49
N GLY A 33 12.17 10.31 6.64
CA GLY A 33 12.08 9.37 5.53
C GLY A 33 10.70 9.49 4.86
N TYR A 34 10.63 9.15 3.60
CA TYR A 34 9.40 9.35 2.79
C TYR A 34 8.15 8.75 3.45
N TYR A 35 8.23 7.49 3.90
CA TYR A 35 7.11 6.81 4.56
C TYR A 35 7.00 7.07 6.07
N ALA A 36 8.00 7.71 6.67
CA ALA A 36 7.95 8.10 8.08
C ALA A 36 7.25 9.46 8.29
N LYS A 37 6.95 10.17 7.22
CA LYS A 37 6.17 11.42 7.27
C LYS A 37 4.72 11.12 7.64
N GLN A 38 4.09 12.06 8.33
CA GLN A 38 2.66 11.96 8.65
C GLN A 38 1.75 12.27 7.46
N ASP A 39 2.30 12.79 6.37
CA ASP A 39 1.54 13.09 5.16
C ASP A 39 1.06 11.79 4.50
N ASN A 40 -0.21 11.81 4.05
CA ASN A 40 -0.78 10.67 3.36
C ASN A 40 -0.30 10.65 1.88
N PRO A 41 0.51 9.65 1.46
CA PRO A 41 0.98 9.57 0.08
C PRO A 41 -0.07 9.01 -0.89
N ILE A 42 -1.26 8.63 -0.39
CA ILE A 42 -2.32 7.96 -1.14
C ILE A 42 -3.47 8.93 -1.41
N GLY A 43 -3.99 8.92 -2.64
CA GLY A 43 -5.12 9.74 -3.07
C GLY A 43 -4.76 10.86 -4.03
N THR A 44 -5.74 11.71 -4.35
CA THR A 44 -5.57 12.81 -5.33
C THR A 44 -4.62 13.90 -4.87
N SER A 45 -4.48 14.09 -3.55
CA SER A 45 -3.55 15.05 -2.93
C SER A 45 -2.21 14.41 -2.52
N GLY A 46 -2.04 13.10 -2.68
CA GLY A 46 -0.82 12.37 -2.38
C GLY A 46 -0.04 11.98 -3.64
N ASP A 47 1.07 11.26 -3.44
CA ASP A 47 1.94 10.81 -4.54
C ASP A 47 1.40 9.56 -5.23
N PHE A 48 0.45 8.83 -4.61
CA PHE A 48 -0.13 7.60 -5.14
C PHE A 48 -1.63 7.76 -5.40
N TYR A 49 -2.02 7.45 -6.64
CA TYR A 49 -3.41 7.40 -7.06
C TYR A 49 -3.63 6.17 -7.96
N THR A 50 -4.41 5.21 -7.48
CA THR A 50 -4.60 3.91 -8.14
C THR A 50 -6.06 3.68 -8.51
N SER A 51 -6.34 2.65 -9.32
CA SER A 51 -7.69 2.32 -9.80
C SER A 51 -8.73 2.18 -8.69
N PRO A 52 -8.46 1.55 -7.52
CA PRO A 52 -9.43 1.51 -6.42
C PRO A 52 -9.86 2.89 -5.91
N LEU A 53 -8.99 3.90 -6.03
CA LEU A 53 -9.27 5.27 -5.59
C LEU A 53 -10.11 6.06 -6.60
N SER A 54 -10.16 5.64 -7.86
CA SER A 54 -10.86 6.37 -8.91
C SER A 54 -12.37 6.15 -8.86
N HIS A 55 -12.84 4.93 -8.59
CA HIS A 55 -14.27 4.62 -8.52
C HIS A 55 -14.52 3.29 -7.80
N PRO A 56 -15.62 3.17 -7.00
CA PRO A 56 -16.00 1.91 -6.34
C PRO A 56 -16.29 0.74 -7.29
N ALA A 57 -16.58 1.01 -8.57
CA ALA A 57 -16.81 -0.02 -9.58
C ALA A 57 -15.62 -0.99 -9.73
N PHE A 58 -14.38 -0.53 -9.50
CA PHE A 58 -13.20 -1.39 -9.53
C PHE A 58 -13.33 -2.52 -8.49
N GLY A 59 -13.62 -2.18 -7.23
CA GLY A 59 -13.86 -3.16 -6.17
C GLY A 59 -15.06 -4.05 -6.44
N SER A 60 -16.15 -3.51 -6.99
CA SER A 60 -17.34 -4.30 -7.34
C SER A 60 -17.05 -5.36 -8.40
N LEU A 61 -16.26 -5.04 -9.42
CA LEU A 61 -15.86 -6.00 -10.45
C LEU A 61 -14.95 -7.09 -9.89
N ILE A 62 -14.00 -6.73 -9.03
CA ILE A 62 -13.14 -7.71 -8.33
C ILE A 62 -14.01 -8.62 -7.44
N SER A 63 -15.02 -8.08 -6.76
CA SER A 63 -15.94 -8.87 -5.94
C SER A 63 -16.68 -9.95 -6.73
N LEU A 64 -17.13 -9.65 -7.93
CA LEU A 64 -17.74 -10.65 -8.81
C LEU A 64 -16.77 -11.78 -9.13
N GLN A 65 -15.52 -11.45 -9.41
CA GLN A 65 -14.48 -12.45 -9.66
C GLN A 65 -14.24 -13.32 -8.44
N LEU A 66 -14.13 -12.73 -7.25
CA LEU A 66 -13.95 -13.46 -6.00
C LEU A 66 -15.14 -14.37 -5.69
N PHE A 67 -16.34 -13.91 -5.94
CA PHE A 67 -17.56 -14.70 -5.77
C PHE A 67 -17.57 -15.91 -6.71
N GLN A 68 -17.20 -15.75 -7.97
CA GLN A 68 -17.07 -16.85 -8.92
C GLN A 68 -16.01 -17.86 -8.48
N MET A 69 -14.86 -17.39 -7.98
CA MET A 69 -13.81 -18.25 -7.44
C MET A 69 -14.33 -19.08 -6.26
N TRP A 70 -15.07 -18.46 -5.34
CA TRP A 70 -15.69 -19.15 -4.22
C TRP A 70 -16.65 -20.25 -4.66
N ILE A 71 -17.49 -19.98 -5.68
CA ILE A 71 -18.38 -20.99 -6.24
C ILE A 71 -17.59 -22.14 -6.84
N LEU A 72 -16.56 -21.85 -7.65
CA LEU A 72 -15.72 -22.86 -8.29
C LEU A 72 -14.95 -23.73 -7.28
N MET A 73 -14.62 -23.19 -6.12
CA MET A 73 -14.01 -23.93 -5.02
C MET A 73 -15.00 -24.78 -4.22
N GLY A 74 -16.25 -24.85 -4.63
CA GLY A 74 -17.28 -25.66 -3.94
C GLY A 74 -17.95 -24.94 -2.78
N LYS A 75 -17.92 -23.61 -2.76
CA LYS A 75 -18.56 -22.77 -1.72
C LYS A 75 -18.06 -23.10 -0.31
N PRO A 76 -16.74 -23.08 -0.06
CA PRO A 76 -16.22 -23.41 1.25
C PRO A 76 -16.80 -22.49 2.33
N GLU A 77 -17.05 -23.05 3.52
CA GLU A 77 -17.56 -22.29 4.66
C GLU A 77 -16.55 -21.21 5.11
N SER A 78 -15.27 -21.51 5.00
CA SER A 78 -14.18 -20.55 5.27
C SER A 78 -13.45 -20.22 3.96
N PHE A 79 -13.44 -18.94 3.60
CA PHE A 79 -12.81 -18.42 2.40
C PHE A 79 -12.03 -17.15 2.74
N THR A 80 -10.70 -17.21 2.62
CA THR A 80 -9.83 -16.11 2.99
C THR A 80 -9.29 -15.40 1.76
N VAL A 81 -9.39 -14.08 1.74
CA VAL A 81 -8.79 -13.21 0.73
C VAL A 81 -7.73 -12.35 1.41
N VAL A 82 -6.56 -12.29 0.82
CA VAL A 82 -5.44 -11.48 1.34
C VAL A 82 -5.10 -10.39 0.32
N GLU A 83 -5.08 -9.15 0.78
CA GLU A 83 -4.65 -8.00 -0.01
C GLU A 83 -3.28 -7.53 0.46
N LEU A 84 -2.29 -7.56 -0.44
CA LEU A 84 -0.97 -7.01 -0.17
C LEU A 84 -0.96 -5.52 -0.50
N GLY A 85 -0.35 -4.71 0.38
CA GLY A 85 -0.25 -3.27 0.16
C GLY A 85 -1.61 -2.55 0.20
N ALA A 86 -2.47 -2.90 1.16
CA ALA A 86 -3.85 -2.41 1.24
C ALA A 86 -3.99 -0.87 1.33
N GLY A 87 -2.94 -0.16 1.69
CA GLY A 87 -2.95 1.29 1.80
C GLY A 87 -3.98 1.78 2.81
N ASN A 88 -4.96 2.58 2.35
CA ASN A 88 -6.04 3.10 3.20
C ASN A 88 -7.23 2.12 3.37
N GLY A 89 -7.16 0.93 2.79
CA GLY A 89 -8.21 -0.08 2.90
C GLY A 89 -9.44 0.16 2.02
N LEU A 90 -9.37 1.09 1.07
CA LEU A 90 -10.53 1.45 0.23
C LEU A 90 -11.00 0.29 -0.66
N LEU A 91 -10.07 -0.46 -1.25
CA LEU A 91 -10.41 -1.64 -2.04
C LEU A 91 -11.11 -2.69 -1.18
N CYS A 92 -10.57 -3.00 0.00
CA CYS A 92 -11.18 -3.94 0.94
C CYS A 92 -12.61 -3.51 1.31
N ARG A 93 -12.82 -2.23 1.60
CA ARG A 93 -14.16 -1.69 1.87
C ARG A 93 -15.11 -1.92 0.71
N ASP A 94 -14.70 -1.59 -0.50
CA ASP A 94 -15.55 -1.71 -1.69
C ASP A 94 -15.86 -3.19 -2.02
N LEU A 95 -14.89 -4.08 -1.80
CA LEU A 95 -15.09 -5.53 -1.92
C LEU A 95 -16.16 -6.03 -0.94
N ILE A 96 -16.05 -5.67 0.33
CA ILE A 96 -16.99 -6.10 1.37
C ILE A 96 -18.39 -5.57 1.08
N LEU A 97 -18.53 -4.29 0.78
CA LEU A 97 -19.82 -3.68 0.48
C LEU A 97 -20.48 -4.31 -0.75
N SER A 98 -19.71 -4.65 -1.75
CA SER A 98 -20.22 -5.32 -2.95
C SER A 98 -20.64 -6.76 -2.66
N LEU A 99 -19.86 -7.53 -1.90
CA LEU A 99 -20.15 -8.93 -1.54
C LEU A 99 -21.40 -9.08 -0.67
N ILE A 100 -21.72 -8.11 0.18
CA ILE A 100 -22.94 -8.11 0.99
C ILE A 100 -24.19 -8.13 0.12
N HIS A 101 -24.14 -7.56 -1.08
CA HIS A 101 -25.27 -7.44 -1.99
C HIS A 101 -25.32 -8.52 -3.08
N ILE A 102 -24.36 -9.43 -3.09
CA ILE A 102 -24.36 -10.62 -3.98
C ILE A 102 -25.07 -11.81 -3.28
#